data_a63ea834c613a9bb3b610d664ac1f53a
#
_entry.id   a63ea834c613a9bb3b610d664ac1f53a
#
_cell.length_a   1.000
_cell.length_b   1.000
_cell.length_c   1.000
_cell.angle_alpha   90.00
_cell.angle_beta   90.00
_cell.angle_gamma   90.00
#
_symmetry.space_group_name_H-M   'P 1'
#
loop_
_entity.id
_entity.type
_entity.pdbx_description
1 polymer ?
#
loop_
_entity_poly.entity_id
_entity_poly.type
_entity_poly.pdbx_seq_one_letter_code
_entity_poly.pdbx_strand_id
1 'polypeptide(L)'
;VPQTSGLPLPRFVSLKSDKVNLRNGPGTDYPTSWVFRHAGLPLEVIKEFEGWRQVRDAEGTTGWVIQSFLSGRRTALISPWDVKAGQPIPRVSVRSNDSEKSRVVAVVEAGVIANILSCDGAWCLIAIDQFRGYVEQKKLWGVYEREIVK
;
A
#
# COMPACT_ATOMS: atom_id res chain seq x y z
N VAL A 1 -28.07 -7.19 8.98
CA VAL A 1 -26.88 -8.00 8.88
C VAL A 1 -25.73 -7.17 8.32
N PRO A 2 -24.62 -7.09 9.02
CA PRO A 2 -23.47 -6.35 8.51
C PRO A 2 -23.02 -6.90 7.15
N GLN A 3 -22.75 -5.99 6.21
CA GLN A 3 -22.24 -6.38 4.92
C GLN A 3 -20.73 -6.49 5.01
N THR A 4 -20.22 -7.70 4.87
CA THR A 4 -18.78 -7.95 4.84
C THR A 4 -18.41 -8.52 3.47
N SER A 5 -17.15 -8.38 3.12
CA SER A 5 -16.65 -8.83 1.83
C SER A 5 -16.48 -10.35 1.74
N GLY A 6 -16.39 -11.02 2.90
CA GLY A 6 -16.01 -12.43 2.96
C GLY A 6 -14.51 -12.64 2.72
N LEU A 7 -13.75 -11.58 2.54
CA LEU A 7 -12.30 -11.65 2.31
C LEU A 7 -11.54 -11.69 3.64
N PRO A 8 -10.31 -12.21 3.64
CA PRO A 8 -9.50 -12.26 4.86
C PRO A 8 -9.26 -10.88 5.47
N LEU A 9 -9.14 -10.83 6.78
CA LEU A 9 -8.71 -9.65 7.51
C LEU A 9 -7.51 -10.04 8.39
N PRO A 10 -6.46 -9.22 8.44
CA PRO A 10 -6.29 -8.00 7.65
C PRO A 10 -5.95 -8.31 6.18
N ARG A 11 -6.11 -7.32 5.32
CA ARG A 11 -5.69 -7.44 3.93
C ARG A 11 -5.30 -6.06 3.38
N PHE A 12 -4.50 -6.04 2.32
CA PHE A 12 -4.12 -4.79 1.66
C PHE A 12 -5.02 -4.48 0.48
N VAL A 13 -5.33 -3.20 0.36
CA VAL A 13 -6.09 -2.61 -0.74
C VAL A 13 -5.40 -1.31 -1.15
N SER A 14 -5.91 -0.66 -2.19
CA SER A 14 -5.41 0.65 -2.59
C SER A 14 -6.56 1.63 -2.79
N LEU A 15 -6.26 2.93 -2.73
CA LEU A 15 -7.24 3.97 -2.98
C LEU A 15 -7.51 4.12 -4.47
N LYS A 16 -8.79 4.25 -4.84
CA LYS A 16 -9.20 4.55 -6.21
C LYS A 16 -9.03 6.01 -6.56
N SER A 17 -9.25 6.90 -5.58
CA SER A 17 -9.34 8.34 -5.81
C SER A 17 -8.15 9.07 -5.19
N ASP A 18 -7.86 10.24 -5.70
CA ASP A 18 -6.80 11.11 -5.19
C ASP A 18 -7.28 12.03 -4.05
N LYS A 19 -8.51 11.86 -3.59
CA LYS A 19 -9.04 12.57 -2.43
C LYS A 19 -10.07 11.68 -1.73
N VAL A 20 -9.73 11.19 -0.55
CA VAL A 20 -10.61 10.31 0.23
C VAL A 20 -10.59 10.75 1.68
N ASN A 21 -11.77 10.99 2.24
CA ASN A 21 -11.91 11.36 3.65
C ASN A 21 -11.81 10.12 4.53
N LEU A 22 -10.95 10.20 5.53
CA LEU A 22 -10.81 9.20 6.58
C LEU A 22 -11.62 9.68 7.77
N ARG A 23 -12.62 8.91 8.18
CA ARG A 23 -13.55 9.31 9.26
C ARG A 23 -13.27 8.56 10.55
N ASN A 24 -13.74 9.14 11.65
CA ASN A 24 -13.53 8.55 12.98
C ASN A 24 -14.43 7.35 13.24
N GLY A 25 -15.44 7.12 12.42
CA GLY A 25 -16.34 5.99 12.57
C GLY A 25 -16.98 5.59 11.25
N PRO A 26 -17.71 4.47 11.24
CA PRO A 26 -18.28 3.92 10.01
C PRO A 26 -19.57 4.63 9.61
N GLY A 27 -19.49 5.86 9.18
CA GLY A 27 -20.63 6.63 8.74
C GLY A 27 -20.27 8.05 8.35
N THR A 28 -21.11 8.66 7.53
CA THR A 28 -20.93 10.05 7.11
C THR A 28 -21.20 11.05 8.24
N ASP A 29 -21.85 10.60 9.31
CA ASP A 29 -22.09 11.43 10.50
C ASP A 29 -20.84 11.65 11.34
N TYR A 30 -19.84 10.80 11.15
CA TYR A 30 -18.59 10.93 11.88
C TYR A 30 -17.68 11.96 11.24
N PRO A 31 -16.95 12.74 12.05
CA PRO A 31 -16.08 13.77 11.50
C PRO A 31 -14.91 13.16 10.73
N THR A 32 -14.41 13.93 9.77
CA THR A 32 -13.20 13.59 9.03
C THR A 32 -11.97 13.91 9.88
N SER A 33 -11.12 12.93 10.10
CA SER A 33 -9.86 13.10 10.86
C SER A 33 -8.68 13.34 9.96
N TRP A 34 -8.73 12.90 8.70
CA TRP A 34 -7.64 12.98 7.75
C TRP A 34 -8.18 12.91 6.32
N VAL A 35 -7.44 13.47 5.39
CA VAL A 35 -7.78 13.37 3.96
C VAL A 35 -6.59 12.77 3.23
N PHE A 36 -6.80 11.62 2.59
CA PHE A 36 -5.80 11.02 1.71
C PHE A 36 -5.86 11.70 0.35
N ARG A 37 -4.69 11.98 -0.24
CA ARG A 37 -4.60 12.75 -1.48
C ARG A 37 -3.86 12.06 -2.61
N HIS A 38 -3.63 10.75 -2.51
CA HIS A 38 -2.92 10.01 -3.55
C HIS A 38 -3.68 8.77 -3.96
N ALA A 39 -4.16 8.76 -5.20
CA ALA A 39 -4.70 7.54 -5.79
C ALA A 39 -3.61 6.46 -5.80
N GLY A 40 -4.02 5.23 -5.54
CA GLY A 40 -3.08 4.11 -5.48
C GLY A 40 -2.42 3.91 -4.14
N LEU A 41 -2.62 4.80 -3.17
CA LEU A 41 -2.02 4.65 -1.84
C LEU A 41 -2.44 3.30 -1.23
N PRO A 42 -1.47 2.47 -0.79
CA PRO A 42 -1.83 1.22 -0.14
C PRO A 42 -2.36 1.47 1.26
N LEU A 43 -3.39 0.71 1.63
CA LEU A 43 -3.99 0.75 2.95
C LEU A 43 -4.27 -0.68 3.41
N GLU A 44 -4.19 -0.90 4.71
CA GLU A 44 -4.53 -2.19 5.29
C GLU A 44 -5.93 -2.14 5.85
N VAL A 45 -6.82 -3.01 5.38
CA VAL A 45 -8.18 -3.16 5.93
C VAL A 45 -8.09 -4.04 7.16
N ILE A 46 -8.51 -3.52 8.31
CA ILE A 46 -8.44 -4.23 9.59
C ILE A 46 -9.80 -4.60 10.15
N LYS A 47 -10.86 -3.92 9.74
CA LYS A 47 -12.25 -4.24 10.13
C LYS A 47 -13.20 -3.87 9.01
N GLU A 48 -14.36 -4.51 9.03
CA GLU A 48 -15.45 -4.23 8.11
C GLU A 48 -16.73 -3.99 8.91
N PHE A 49 -17.52 -2.99 8.51
CA PHE A 49 -18.84 -2.74 9.07
C PHE A 49 -19.74 -2.23 7.96
N GLU A 50 -20.68 -3.07 7.52
CA GLU A 50 -21.56 -2.75 6.39
C GLU A 50 -20.76 -2.31 5.17
N GLY A 51 -21.04 -1.15 4.58
CA GLY A 51 -20.30 -0.61 3.43
C GLY A 51 -19.01 0.11 3.80
N TRP A 52 -18.58 0.06 5.06
CA TRP A 52 -17.42 0.76 5.56
C TRP A 52 -16.29 -0.19 5.87
N ARG A 53 -15.06 0.33 5.71
CA ARG A 53 -13.84 -0.43 6.01
C ARG A 53 -12.96 0.41 6.91
N GLN A 54 -12.53 -0.16 8.03
CA GLN A 54 -11.51 0.48 8.86
C GLN A 54 -10.17 0.16 8.27
N VAL A 55 -9.41 1.21 7.98
CA VAL A 55 -8.10 1.07 7.30
C VAL A 55 -7.01 1.69 8.16
N ARG A 56 -5.79 1.25 7.89
CA ARG A 56 -4.58 1.74 8.54
C ARG A 56 -3.56 2.04 7.44
N ASP A 57 -2.91 3.21 7.54
CA ASP A 57 -1.84 3.56 6.59
C ASP A 57 -0.47 3.11 7.11
N ALA A 58 0.57 3.41 6.34
CA ALA A 58 1.93 2.99 6.68
C ALA A 58 2.47 3.67 7.94
N GLU A 59 1.89 4.80 8.34
CA GLU A 59 2.31 5.51 9.55
C GLU A 59 1.51 5.08 10.77
N GLY A 60 0.54 4.18 10.60
CA GLY A 60 -0.29 3.71 11.70
C GLY A 60 -1.57 4.50 11.91
N THR A 61 -1.85 5.50 11.08
CA THR A 61 -3.10 6.26 11.14
C THR A 61 -4.26 5.36 10.75
N THR A 62 -5.31 5.32 11.59
CA THR A 62 -6.49 4.48 11.35
C THR A 62 -7.73 5.33 11.20
N GLY A 63 -8.72 4.78 10.51
CA GLY A 63 -10.03 5.41 10.37
C GLY A 63 -10.89 4.63 9.39
N TRP A 64 -12.05 5.18 9.06
CA TRP A 64 -13.07 4.49 8.28
C TRP A 64 -13.26 5.15 6.91
N VAL A 65 -13.36 4.32 5.88
CA VAL A 65 -13.52 4.72 4.49
C VAL A 65 -14.64 3.90 3.86
N ILE A 66 -15.43 4.51 3.00
CA ILE A 66 -16.45 3.79 2.23
C ILE A 66 -15.76 2.84 1.25
N GLN A 67 -16.25 1.60 1.19
CA GLN A 67 -15.63 0.55 0.38
C GLN A 67 -15.48 0.92 -1.10
N SER A 68 -16.39 1.76 -1.62
CA SER A 68 -16.37 2.15 -3.04
C SER A 68 -15.13 2.98 -3.42
N PHE A 69 -14.43 3.55 -2.44
CA PHE A 69 -13.19 4.27 -2.67
C PHE A 69 -11.96 3.37 -2.68
N LEU A 70 -12.13 2.08 -2.44
CA LEU A 70 -11.04 1.11 -2.33
C LEU A 70 -11.04 0.16 -3.53
N SER A 71 -9.84 -0.23 -3.93
CA SER A 71 -9.62 -1.16 -5.03
C SER A 71 -8.84 -2.37 -4.52
N GLY A 72 -9.12 -3.53 -5.10
CA GLY A 72 -8.32 -4.73 -4.85
C GLY A 72 -6.95 -4.70 -5.52
N ARG A 73 -6.67 -3.69 -6.37
CA ARG A 73 -5.36 -3.56 -7.02
C ARG A 73 -4.28 -3.41 -5.95
N ARG A 74 -3.24 -4.21 -6.07
CA ARG A 74 -2.17 -4.23 -5.08
C ARG A 74 -1.11 -3.20 -5.41
N THR A 75 -0.80 -2.36 -4.43
CA THR A 75 0.27 -1.38 -4.51
C THR A 75 1.10 -1.46 -3.23
N ALA A 76 2.26 -0.82 -3.24
CA ALA A 76 3.11 -0.77 -2.06
C ALA A 76 3.85 0.56 -2.00
N LEU A 77 4.24 0.95 -0.79
CA LEU A 77 5.18 2.04 -0.56
C LEU A 77 6.57 1.43 -0.39
N ILE A 78 7.53 2.02 -1.06
CA ILE A 78 8.92 1.56 -0.98
C ILE A 78 9.55 2.14 0.29
N SER A 79 9.93 1.26 1.23
CA SER A 79 10.63 1.61 2.48
C SER A 79 10.12 2.89 3.15
N PRO A 80 8.80 3.03 3.41
CA PRO A 80 8.28 4.29 3.95
C PRO A 80 8.84 4.62 5.33
N TRP A 81 9.27 3.62 6.09
CA TRP A 81 9.87 3.80 7.42
C TRP A 81 11.24 4.49 7.38
N ASP A 82 11.88 4.57 6.19
CA ASP A 82 13.17 5.24 6.03
C ASP A 82 13.02 6.71 5.68
N VAL A 83 11.82 7.18 5.41
CA VAL A 83 11.56 8.59 5.13
C VAL A 83 11.41 9.34 6.45
N LYS A 84 12.37 10.23 6.76
CA LYS A 84 12.40 10.97 8.02
C LYS A 84 12.55 12.46 7.76
N ALA A 85 11.79 13.25 8.50
CA ALA A 85 11.81 14.70 8.37
C ALA A 85 13.21 15.24 8.60
N GLY A 86 13.63 16.19 7.76
CA GLY A 86 14.92 16.86 7.88
C GLY A 86 16.12 16.04 7.45
N GLN A 87 15.91 14.86 6.86
CA GLN A 87 16.99 13.99 6.38
C GLN A 87 16.84 13.74 4.89
N PRO A 88 17.96 13.46 4.19
CA PRO A 88 17.89 13.06 2.78
C PRO A 88 17.05 11.80 2.63
N ILE A 89 16.30 11.73 1.53
CA ILE A 89 15.45 10.57 1.25
C ILE A 89 16.34 9.44 0.71
N PRO A 90 16.34 8.27 1.37
CA PRO A 90 17.12 7.13 0.88
C PRO A 90 16.61 6.65 -0.47
N ARG A 91 17.48 5.96 -1.20
CA ARG A 91 17.15 5.37 -2.49
C ARG A 91 17.22 3.86 -2.41
N VAL A 92 16.36 3.22 -3.17
CA VAL A 92 16.26 1.76 -3.21
C VAL A 92 16.51 1.30 -4.65
N SER A 93 17.36 0.29 -4.79
CA SER A 93 17.67 -0.27 -6.10
C SER A 93 16.58 -1.21 -6.57
N VAL A 94 16.17 -1.03 -7.82
CA VAL A 94 15.24 -1.93 -8.52
C VAL A 94 16.09 -2.75 -9.48
N ARG A 95 15.95 -4.08 -9.42
CA ARG A 95 16.86 -5.01 -10.10
C ARG A 95 16.18 -5.73 -11.25
N SER A 96 17.00 -6.24 -12.17
CA SER A 96 16.51 -6.96 -13.35
C SER A 96 15.91 -8.33 -13.01
N ASN A 97 16.34 -8.94 -11.91
CA ASN A 97 15.87 -10.25 -11.46
C ASN A 97 15.76 -10.29 -9.93
N ASP A 98 15.20 -11.35 -9.42
CA ASP A 98 15.02 -11.59 -7.99
C ASP A 98 16.30 -12.03 -7.30
N SER A 99 17.36 -11.25 -7.47
CA SER A 99 18.68 -11.52 -6.89
C SER A 99 19.42 -10.22 -6.65
N GLU A 100 20.10 -10.14 -5.50
CA GLU A 100 20.96 -9.01 -5.16
C GLU A 100 22.14 -8.87 -6.10
N LYS A 101 22.48 -9.93 -6.81
CA LYS A 101 23.60 -9.94 -7.75
C LYS A 101 23.18 -9.51 -9.15
N SER A 102 21.88 -9.36 -9.39
CA SER A 102 21.39 -8.94 -10.70
C SER A 102 21.62 -7.45 -10.91
N ARG A 103 21.53 -7.05 -12.17
CA ARG A 103 21.77 -5.65 -12.56
C ARG A 103 20.73 -4.72 -11.98
N VAL A 104 21.15 -3.53 -11.55
CA VAL A 104 20.24 -2.46 -11.15
C VAL A 104 19.67 -1.81 -12.42
N VAL A 105 18.35 -1.83 -12.59
CA VAL A 105 17.68 -1.24 -13.74
C VAL A 105 17.14 0.14 -13.44
N ALA A 106 16.93 0.47 -12.16
CA ALA A 106 16.46 1.79 -11.74
C ALA A 106 16.78 1.98 -10.26
N VAL A 107 16.80 3.24 -9.85
CA VAL A 107 16.95 3.63 -8.45
C VAL A 107 15.77 4.54 -8.13
N VAL A 108 15.02 4.22 -7.08
CA VAL A 108 13.82 4.97 -6.70
C VAL A 108 13.95 5.49 -5.28
N GLU A 109 13.29 6.61 -5.01
CA GLU A 109 13.29 7.16 -3.66
C GLU A 109 12.34 6.38 -2.74
N ALA A 110 12.72 6.25 -1.48
CA ALA A 110 11.85 5.68 -0.46
C ALA A 110 10.56 6.50 -0.37
N GLY A 111 9.44 5.84 -0.09
CA GLY A 111 8.13 6.49 0.02
C GLY A 111 7.35 6.56 -1.28
N VAL A 112 7.94 6.15 -2.39
CA VAL A 112 7.26 6.13 -3.69
C VAL A 112 6.25 4.97 -3.72
N ILE A 113 5.11 5.21 -4.38
CA ILE A 113 4.09 4.18 -4.58
C ILE A 113 4.45 3.37 -5.82
N ALA A 114 4.46 2.04 -5.68
CA ALA A 114 4.70 1.12 -6.78
C ALA A 114 3.51 0.19 -6.96
N ASN A 115 3.23 -0.21 -8.19
CA ASN A 115 2.27 -1.27 -8.46
C ASN A 115 2.94 -2.62 -8.25
N ILE A 116 2.28 -3.51 -7.54
CA ILE A 116 2.77 -4.88 -7.34
C ILE A 116 2.21 -5.75 -8.46
N LEU A 117 3.11 -6.37 -9.23
CA LEU A 117 2.73 -7.30 -10.28
C LEU A 117 2.70 -8.74 -9.75
N SER A 118 3.71 -9.11 -8.97
CA SER A 118 3.78 -10.43 -8.33
C SER A 118 4.77 -10.41 -7.19
N CYS A 119 4.61 -11.33 -6.23
CA CYS A 119 5.55 -11.53 -5.14
C CYS A 119 5.72 -13.02 -4.89
N ASP A 120 6.93 -13.45 -4.60
CA ASP A 120 7.24 -14.87 -4.37
C ASP A 120 7.54 -15.20 -2.91
N GLY A 121 7.35 -14.24 -2.03
CA GLY A 121 7.64 -14.39 -0.60
C GLY A 121 8.97 -13.78 -0.18
N ALA A 122 9.87 -13.49 -1.13
CA ALA A 122 11.16 -12.88 -0.87
C ALA A 122 11.38 -11.63 -1.72
N TRP A 123 10.89 -11.64 -2.94
CA TRP A 123 11.01 -10.56 -3.91
C TRP A 123 9.66 -10.25 -4.52
N CYS A 124 9.47 -8.99 -4.92
CA CYS A 124 8.30 -8.58 -5.68
C CYS A 124 8.73 -7.96 -6.99
N LEU A 125 8.02 -8.32 -8.05
CA LEU A 125 8.08 -7.62 -9.32
C LEU A 125 7.15 -6.44 -9.21
N ILE A 126 7.67 -5.24 -9.38
CA ILE A 126 6.93 -4.00 -9.27
C ILE A 126 7.02 -3.20 -10.55
N ALA A 127 6.07 -2.28 -10.72
CA ALA A 127 6.07 -1.34 -11.84
C ALA A 127 5.87 0.08 -11.30
N ILE A 128 6.70 1.00 -11.78
CA ILE A 128 6.59 2.43 -11.50
C ILE A 128 6.73 3.14 -12.84
N ASP A 129 5.69 3.90 -13.23
CA ASP A 129 5.66 4.60 -14.51
C ASP A 129 5.98 3.66 -15.67
N GLN A 130 7.10 3.87 -16.35
CA GLN A 130 7.45 3.14 -17.58
C GLN A 130 8.43 2.00 -17.35
N PHE A 131 8.86 1.75 -16.11
CA PHE A 131 9.80 0.68 -15.85
C PHE A 131 9.24 -0.31 -14.85
N ARG A 132 9.82 -1.50 -14.87
CA ARG A 132 9.51 -2.56 -13.93
C ARG A 132 10.78 -3.29 -13.53
N GLY A 133 10.74 -3.92 -12.38
CA GLY A 133 11.85 -4.69 -11.89
C GLY A 133 11.56 -5.24 -10.51
N TYR A 134 12.57 -5.83 -9.90
CA TYR A 134 12.44 -6.58 -8.65
C TYR A 134 12.99 -5.79 -7.47
N VAL A 135 12.24 -5.83 -6.37
CA VAL A 135 12.63 -5.26 -5.08
C VAL A 135 12.40 -6.31 -4.01
N GLU A 136 13.26 -6.37 -3.01
CA GLU A 136 13.06 -7.27 -1.89
C GLU A 136 11.75 -6.97 -1.18
N GLN A 137 10.98 -8.01 -0.92
CA GLN A 137 9.64 -7.89 -0.33
C GLN A 137 9.66 -7.20 1.03
N LYS A 138 10.72 -7.40 1.80
CA LYS A 138 10.88 -6.77 3.12
C LYS A 138 11.03 -5.26 3.07
N LYS A 139 11.28 -4.69 1.89
CA LYS A 139 11.39 -3.23 1.70
C LYS A 139 10.08 -2.58 1.29
N LEU A 140 8.99 -3.34 1.26
CA LEU A 140 7.69 -2.85 0.80
C LEU A 140 6.67 -2.86 1.94
N TRP A 141 5.91 -1.78 2.05
CA TRP A 141 4.71 -1.74 2.87
C TRP A 141 3.50 -1.81 1.94
N GLY A 142 2.66 -2.80 2.10
CA GLY A 142 1.52 -3.08 1.21
C GLY A 142 1.44 -4.54 0.83
N VAL A 143 2.39 -5.32 1.31
CA VAL A 143 2.44 -6.77 1.14
C VAL A 143 2.93 -7.37 2.46
N TYR A 144 2.36 -8.51 2.83
CA TYR A 144 2.77 -9.19 4.05
C TYR A 144 4.08 -9.94 3.84
N GLU A 145 4.81 -10.11 4.94
CA GLU A 145 6.03 -10.91 4.93
C GLU A 145 5.71 -12.29 4.40
N ARG A 146 6.48 -12.74 3.42
CA ARG A 146 6.35 -14.04 2.74
C ARG A 146 5.04 -14.23 1.96
N GLU A 147 4.27 -13.18 1.77
CA GLU A 147 3.05 -13.27 0.98
C GLU A 147 3.36 -13.59 -0.48
N ILE A 148 2.54 -14.46 -1.08
CA ILE A 148 2.59 -14.76 -2.50
C ILE A 148 1.52 -13.95 -3.21
N VAL A 149 1.90 -13.18 -4.19
CA VAL A 149 0.97 -12.41 -5.04
C VAL A 149 1.21 -12.86 -6.47
N LYS A 150 0.16 -13.34 -7.11
CA LYS A 150 0.25 -13.89 -8.47
C LYS A 150 -0.26 -12.93 -9.53
#